data_d65e0b0fef88ca76336900e6890aa0b3
#
_entry.id   d65e0b0fef88ca76336900e6890aa0b3
#
_cell.length_a   1.000
_cell.length_b   1.000
_cell.length_c   1.000
_cell.angle_alpha   90.00
_cell.angle_beta   90.00
_cell.angle_gamma   90.00
#
_symmetry.space_group_name_H-M   'P 1'
#
loop_
_entity.id
_entity.type
_entity.pdbx_description
1 polymer ?
#
loop_
_entity_poly.entity_id
_entity_poly.type
_entity_poly.pdbx_seq_one_letter_code
_entity_poly.pdbx_strand_id
1 'polypeptide(L)' 'MQGSVENLTVLKGELEVSVDAESWRAVEGETLRYRADRPHVIRNIGETPAHATMVNILAHAVRSR' A
#
# COMPACT_ATOMS: atom_id res chain seq x y z
N MET A 1 -8.45 13.10 3.61
CA MET A 1 -7.86 12.90 4.94
C MET A 1 -6.36 12.99 4.87
N GLN A 2 -5.81 13.90 5.61
CA GLN A 2 -4.38 14.10 5.60
C GLN A 2 -3.69 13.13 6.53
N GLY A 3 -2.52 12.67 6.13
CA GLY A 3 -1.70 11.85 6.98
C GLY A 3 -2.05 10.38 7.02
N SER A 4 -2.99 9.96 6.20
CA SER A 4 -3.29 8.53 6.13
C SER A 4 -2.13 7.78 5.50
N VAL A 5 -1.79 6.66 6.09
CA VAL A 5 -0.71 5.80 5.62
C VAL A 5 -1.25 4.39 5.51
N GLU A 6 -0.81 3.70 4.47
CA GLU A 6 -1.20 2.33 4.27
C GLU A 6 0.05 1.46 4.21
N ASN A 7 0.01 0.33 4.93
CA ASN A 7 1.05 -0.68 4.85
C ASN A 7 0.47 -1.87 4.10
N LEU A 8 1.12 -2.23 3.00
CA LEU A 8 0.70 -3.36 2.19
C LEU A 8 1.80 -4.40 2.23
N THR A 9 1.46 -5.61 2.69
CA THR A 9 2.39 -6.73 2.74
C THR A 9 1.94 -7.77 1.74
N VAL A 10 2.84 -8.13 0.83
CA VAL A 10 2.55 -9.12 -0.19
C VAL A 10 2.76 -10.50 0.41
N LEU A 11 1.71 -11.30 0.43
CA LEU A 11 1.77 -12.68 0.91
C LEU A 11 2.08 -13.64 -0.22
N LYS A 12 1.66 -13.31 -1.44
CA LYS A 12 1.88 -14.15 -2.60
C LYS A 12 1.76 -13.29 -3.85
N GLY A 13 2.63 -13.52 -4.81
CA GLY A 13 2.57 -12.83 -6.08
C GLY A 13 3.41 -11.57 -6.09
N GLU A 14 3.04 -10.67 -6.95
CA GLU A 14 3.82 -9.46 -7.18
C GLU A 14 2.88 -8.29 -7.46
N LEU A 15 3.07 -7.20 -6.74
CA LEU A 15 2.21 -6.03 -6.87
C LEU A 15 3.05 -4.80 -7.12
N GLU A 16 2.42 -3.81 -7.74
CA GLU A 16 2.99 -2.50 -7.92
C GLU A 16 2.05 -1.48 -7.30
N VAL A 17 2.61 -0.58 -6.52
CA VAL A 17 1.84 0.53 -5.95
C VAL A 17 2.37 1.82 -6.56
N SER A 18 1.45 2.62 -7.08
CA SER A 18 1.78 3.94 -7.61
C SER A 18 1.13 4.98 -6.73
N VAL A 19 1.88 5.99 -6.37
CA VAL A 19 1.37 7.15 -5.64
C VAL A 19 1.82 8.38 -6.40
N ASP A 20 0.88 9.16 -6.90
CA ASP A 20 1.17 10.28 -7.79
C ASP A 20 1.99 9.77 -8.97
N ALA A 21 3.21 10.29 -9.14
CA ALA A 21 4.07 9.92 -10.27
C ALA A 21 5.08 8.84 -9.93
N GLU A 22 5.06 8.32 -8.72
CA GLU A 22 6.05 7.34 -8.29
C GLU A 22 5.45 5.96 -8.19
N SER A 23 6.26 4.96 -8.41
CA SER A 23 5.81 3.57 -8.37
C SER A 23 6.86 2.70 -7.69
N TRP A 24 6.36 1.69 -6.98
CA TRP A 24 7.23 0.73 -6.30
C TRP A 24 6.65 -0.67 -6.50
N ARG A 25 7.55 -1.64 -6.55
CA ARG A 25 7.16 -3.04 -6.66
C ARG A 25 7.41 -3.75 -5.35
N ALA A 26 6.57 -4.74 -5.06
CA ALA A 26 6.75 -5.59 -3.91
C ALA A 26 6.47 -7.03 -4.32
N VAL A 27 7.32 -7.94 -3.88
CA VAL A 27 7.13 -9.36 -4.10
C VAL A 27 6.84 -10.02 -2.76
N GLU A 28 6.62 -11.32 -2.81
CA GLU A 28 6.25 -12.09 -1.64
C GLU A 28 7.17 -11.79 -0.46
N GLY A 29 6.57 -11.48 0.69
CA GLY A 29 7.29 -11.18 1.91
C GLY A 29 7.65 -9.74 2.11
N GLU A 30 7.45 -8.90 1.11
CA GLU A 30 7.82 -7.49 1.21
C GLU A 30 6.64 -6.62 1.61
N THR A 31 6.95 -5.53 2.27
CA THR A 31 5.95 -4.57 2.70
C THR A 31 6.28 -3.21 2.12
N LEU A 32 5.25 -2.56 1.58
CA LEU A 32 5.34 -1.18 1.13
C LEU A 32 4.52 -0.32 2.07
N ARG A 33 5.05 0.86 2.35
CA ARG A 33 4.35 1.86 3.16
C ARG A 33 4.25 3.13 2.34
N TYR A 34 3.03 3.63 2.19
CA TYR A 34 2.82 4.78 1.32
C TYR A 34 1.67 5.63 1.81
N ARG A 35 1.63 6.86 1.32
CA ARG A 35 0.57 7.81 1.65
C ARG A 35 -0.72 7.39 0.96
N ALA A 36 -1.73 7.12 1.76
CA ALA A 36 -3.03 6.70 1.24
C ALA A 36 -3.97 7.89 1.05
N ASP A 37 -3.55 9.08 1.48
CA ASP A 37 -4.34 10.28 1.29
C ASP A 37 -4.02 10.97 -0.04
N ARG A 38 -3.25 10.30 -0.90
CA ARG A 38 -2.93 10.79 -2.23
C ARG A 38 -3.46 9.80 -3.26
N PRO A 39 -3.69 10.25 -4.50
CA PRO A 39 -4.12 9.31 -5.53
C PRO A 39 -3.14 8.16 -5.67
N HIS A 40 -3.65 6.95 -5.58
CA HIS A 40 -2.80 5.78 -5.64
C HIS A 40 -3.53 4.63 -6.32
N VAL A 41 -2.74 3.72 -6.88
CA VAL A 41 -3.24 2.57 -7.61
C VAL A 41 -2.41 1.36 -7.21
N ILE A 42 -3.08 0.23 -7.01
CA ILE A 42 -2.42 -1.04 -6.73
C ILE A 42 -2.71 -1.95 -7.91
N ARG A 43 -1.65 -2.51 -8.51
CA ARG A 43 -1.81 -3.35 -9.68
C ARG A 43 -1.10 -4.67 -9.49
N ASN A 44 -1.72 -5.72 -10.00
CA ASN A 44 -1.06 -7.02 -10.08
C ASN A 44 -0.22 -7.04 -11.35
N ILE A 45 1.09 -7.06 -11.20
CA ILE A 45 2.00 -7.05 -12.34
C ILE A 45 2.60 -8.43 -12.59
N GLY A 46 2.18 -9.43 -11.82
CA GLY A 46 2.60 -10.79 -12.04
C GLY A 46 1.62 -11.53 -12.93
N GLU A 47 1.90 -12.81 -13.13
CA GLU A 47 1.07 -13.63 -14.01
C GLU A 47 0.10 -14.51 -13.23
N THR A 48 0.14 -14.47 -11.92
CA THR A 48 -0.73 -15.26 -11.07
C THR A 48 -1.49 -14.34 -10.14
N PRO A 49 -2.58 -14.81 -9.53
CA PRO A 49 -3.27 -13.99 -8.53
C PRO A 49 -2.33 -13.62 -7.41
N ALA A 50 -2.51 -12.41 -6.88
CA ALA A 50 -1.71 -11.91 -5.78
C ALA A 50 -2.57 -11.81 -4.54
N HIS A 51 -1.94 -12.04 -3.38
CA HIS A 51 -2.59 -11.91 -2.09
C HIS A 51 -1.77 -10.98 -1.23
N ALA A 52 -2.45 -10.07 -0.56
CA ALA A 52 -1.77 -9.10 0.27
C ALA A 52 -2.68 -8.72 1.42
N THR A 53 -2.05 -8.26 2.50
CA THR A 53 -2.78 -7.63 3.59
C THR A 53 -2.52 -6.14 3.53
N MET A 54 -3.50 -5.38 3.95
CA MET A 54 -3.37 -3.92 4.00
C MET A 54 -3.84 -3.42 5.35
N VAL A 55 -3.04 -2.54 5.93
CA VAL A 55 -3.38 -1.90 7.19
C VAL A 55 -3.38 -0.41 6.97
N ASN A 56 -4.50 0.22 7.23
CA ASN A 56 -4.63 1.67 7.11
C ASN A 56 -4.47 2.31 8.45
N ILE A 57 -3.62 3.31 8.51
CA ILE A 57 -3.42 4.10 9.71
C ILE A 57 -3.89 5.51 9.41
N LEU A 58 -4.92 5.94 10.11
CA LEU A 58 -5.49 7.27 9.90
C LEU A 58 -4.90 8.21 10.92
N ALA A 59 -4.27 9.26 10.44
CA ALA A 59 -3.57 10.18 11.34
C ALA A 59 -4.49 10.76 12.39
N HIS A 60 -5.71 11.14 12.01
CA HIS A 60 -6.59 11.76 13.00
C HIS A 60 -7.12 10.75 14.00
N ALA A 61 -7.01 9.47 13.72
CA ALA A 61 -7.50 8.44 14.65
C ALA A 61 -6.56 8.28 15.84
N VAL A 62 -5.34 8.78 15.76
CA VAL A 62 -4.40 8.66 16.87
C VAL A 62 -4.32 9.94 17.70
N ARG A 63 -5.12 10.94 17.37
CA ARG A 63 -5.14 12.17 18.18
C ARG A 63 -5.83 11.89 19.47
N SER A 64 -5.25 12.36 20.50
CA SER A 64 -5.95 12.33 21.77
C SER A 64 -6.14 13.74 22.20
N ARG A 65 -6.97 13.90 22.89
CA ARG A 65 -7.19 15.18 23.29
C ARG A 65 -7.50 15.38 24.34
#